data_474230afab8f8a5d2d2a228a738cc282
#
_entry.id   474230afab8f8a5d2d2a228a738cc282
#
_cell.length_a   1.000
_cell.length_b   1.000
_cell.length_c   1.000
_cell.angle_alpha   90.00
_cell.angle_beta   90.00
_cell.angle_gamma   90.00
#
_symmetry.space_group_name_H-M   'P 1'
#
loop_
_entity.id
_entity.type
_entity.pdbx_description
1 polymer ?
#
loop_
_entity_poly.entity_id
_entity_poly.type
_entity_poly.pdbx_seq_one_letter_code
_entity_poly.pdbx_strand_id
1 'polypeptide(L)'
;MELFDSLRFKIVRRGIKIVFPEATDARILGAAARLKAEELVEPILVGNEEEIRNAAHARGIKTSSFTIISPDNYDKWDEMVDAFVERRNGKASKEQAEKILKDVNYFGTMLTYMGIADGMVSGAIHSTGDTVRPALQIIKTKPGISRTSGAMIMVRGRDQEKYVFSDCAINVNPCLLYTSPSPRD
;
A
#
# COMPACT_ATOMS: atom_id res chain seq x y z
N MET A 1 21.87 17.02 -5.67
CA MET A 1 20.53 16.49 -6.02
C MET A 1 19.81 16.21 -4.71
N GLU A 2 18.64 16.79 -4.53
CA GLU A 2 17.83 16.58 -3.34
C GLU A 2 17.34 15.13 -3.28
N LEU A 3 17.05 14.59 -2.09
CA LEU A 3 16.64 13.19 -1.91
C LEU A 3 15.42 12.86 -2.78
N PHE A 4 14.38 13.70 -2.71
CA PHE A 4 13.16 13.48 -3.46
C PHE A 4 13.36 13.56 -4.97
N ASP A 5 14.18 14.47 -5.47
CA ASP A 5 14.53 14.57 -6.89
C ASP A 5 15.27 13.32 -7.36
N SER A 6 16.20 12.82 -6.54
CA SER A 6 16.94 11.59 -6.82
C SER A 6 16.00 10.38 -6.88
N LEU A 7 15.00 10.29 -5.96
CA LEU A 7 13.99 9.22 -5.98
C LEU A 7 13.09 9.34 -7.22
N ARG A 8 12.59 10.54 -7.52
CA ARG A 8 11.76 10.79 -8.71
C ARG A 8 12.49 10.38 -10.00
N PHE A 9 13.74 10.76 -10.15
CA PHE A 9 14.54 10.39 -11.31
C PHE A 9 14.67 8.88 -11.49
N LYS A 10 14.72 8.13 -10.38
CA LYS A 10 14.83 6.67 -10.41
C LYS A 10 13.55 5.96 -10.84
N ILE A 11 12.37 6.55 -10.60
CA ILE A 11 11.08 5.89 -10.80
C ILE A 11 10.29 6.43 -12.01
N VAL A 12 10.60 7.64 -12.49
CA VAL A 12 9.86 8.26 -13.61
C VAL A 12 9.85 7.35 -14.84
N ARG A 13 8.66 7.19 -15.44
CA ARG A 13 8.42 6.35 -16.63
C ARG A 13 8.80 4.88 -16.49
N ARG A 14 8.86 4.35 -15.26
CA ARG A 14 9.12 2.93 -15.01
C ARG A 14 7.87 2.06 -15.06
N GLY A 15 6.68 2.66 -15.17
CA GLY A 15 5.41 1.93 -15.17
C GLY A 15 5.08 1.24 -13.85
N ILE A 16 5.64 1.74 -12.74
CA ILE A 16 5.41 1.18 -11.40
C ILE A 16 3.94 1.33 -11.02
N LYS A 17 3.29 0.23 -10.70
CA LYS A 17 1.86 0.18 -10.34
C LYS A 17 1.69 0.21 -8.84
N ILE A 18 0.98 1.21 -8.34
CA ILE A 18 0.71 1.36 -6.91
C ILE A 18 -0.80 1.32 -6.66
N VAL A 19 -1.22 0.46 -5.73
CA VAL A 19 -2.61 0.33 -5.29
C VAL A 19 -2.92 1.38 -4.23
N PHE A 20 -4.06 2.05 -4.40
CA PHE A 20 -4.63 3.00 -3.45
C PHE A 20 -6.03 2.51 -3.05
N PRO A 21 -6.17 1.81 -1.90
CA PRO A 21 -7.44 1.24 -1.47
C PRO A 21 -8.43 2.29 -0.92
N GLU A 22 -7.95 3.48 -0.55
CA GLU A 22 -8.78 4.57 -0.01
C GLU A 22 -9.16 5.57 -1.11
N ALA A 23 -9.64 5.05 -2.24
CA ALA A 23 -9.75 5.78 -3.50
C ALA A 23 -10.85 6.86 -3.55
N THR A 24 -11.71 6.96 -2.54
CA THR A 24 -12.71 8.05 -2.42
C THR A 24 -12.19 9.22 -1.59
N ASP A 25 -11.08 9.06 -0.84
CA ASP A 25 -10.48 10.14 -0.06
C ASP A 25 -9.85 11.21 -0.97
N ALA A 26 -10.14 12.47 -0.67
CA ALA A 26 -9.70 13.62 -1.46
C ALA A 26 -8.18 13.73 -1.59
N ARG A 27 -7.46 13.39 -0.50
CA ARG A 27 -6.00 13.47 -0.43
C ARG A 27 -5.38 12.39 -1.32
N ILE A 28 -5.96 11.20 -1.29
CA ILE A 28 -5.52 10.05 -2.09
C ILE A 28 -5.77 10.30 -3.57
N LEU A 29 -6.98 10.78 -3.93
CA LEU A 29 -7.29 11.14 -5.32
C LEU A 29 -6.36 12.23 -5.86
N GLY A 30 -6.11 13.27 -5.07
CA GLY A 30 -5.18 14.34 -5.44
C GLY A 30 -3.74 13.83 -5.60
N ALA A 31 -3.27 12.97 -4.70
CA ALA A 31 -1.96 12.36 -4.78
C ALA A 31 -1.83 11.46 -6.02
N ALA A 32 -2.81 10.57 -6.26
CA ALA A 32 -2.84 9.69 -7.42
C ALA A 32 -2.81 10.48 -8.74
N ALA A 33 -3.62 11.54 -8.84
CA ALA A 33 -3.67 12.41 -10.02
C ALA A 33 -2.31 13.08 -10.28
N ARG A 34 -1.67 13.60 -9.25
CA ARG A 34 -0.35 14.23 -9.35
C ARG A 34 0.73 13.22 -9.75
N LEU A 35 0.79 12.08 -9.09
CA LEU A 35 1.77 11.03 -9.38
C LEU A 35 1.64 10.50 -10.82
N LYS A 36 0.41 10.38 -11.32
CA LYS A 36 0.13 10.00 -12.71
C LYS A 36 0.57 11.08 -13.68
N ALA A 37 0.23 12.33 -13.41
CA ALA A 37 0.60 13.47 -14.27
C ALA A 37 2.13 13.67 -14.36
N GLU A 38 2.84 13.37 -13.29
CA GLU A 38 4.31 13.41 -13.22
C GLU A 38 4.96 12.11 -13.75
N GLU A 39 4.20 11.16 -14.27
CA GLU A 39 4.66 9.87 -14.79
C GLU A 39 5.51 9.06 -13.79
N LEU A 40 5.27 9.24 -12.49
CA LEU A 40 6.02 8.56 -11.43
C LEU A 40 5.49 7.17 -11.15
N VAL A 41 4.15 7.00 -11.14
CA VAL A 41 3.50 5.71 -10.93
C VAL A 41 2.25 5.58 -11.80
N GLU A 42 1.80 4.34 -11.97
CA GLU A 42 0.51 3.97 -12.51
C GLU A 42 -0.44 3.65 -11.36
N PRO A 43 -1.33 4.59 -10.96
CA PRO A 43 -2.24 4.37 -9.85
C PRO A 43 -3.32 3.34 -10.19
N ILE A 44 -3.52 2.37 -9.29
CA ILE A 44 -4.66 1.47 -9.27
C ILE A 44 -5.55 1.88 -8.11
N LEU A 45 -6.73 2.40 -8.41
CA LEU A 45 -7.72 2.81 -7.43
C LEU A 45 -8.63 1.61 -7.11
N VAL A 46 -8.80 1.29 -5.84
CA VAL A 46 -9.64 0.15 -5.42
C VAL A 46 -10.91 0.66 -4.73
N GLY A 47 -12.05 0.12 -5.14
CA GLY A 47 -13.36 0.42 -4.57
C GLY A 47 -14.47 0.46 -5.62
N ASN A 48 -15.64 0.96 -5.22
CA ASN A 48 -16.76 1.14 -6.12
C ASN A 48 -16.43 2.19 -7.19
N GLU A 49 -16.54 1.82 -8.46
CA GLU A 49 -16.14 2.67 -9.58
C GLU A 49 -16.95 3.97 -9.65
N GLU A 50 -18.26 3.90 -9.43
CA GLU A 50 -19.14 5.05 -9.49
C GLU A 50 -18.83 6.05 -8.36
N GLU A 51 -18.62 5.54 -7.14
CA GLU A 51 -18.25 6.38 -6.00
C GLU A 51 -16.91 7.09 -6.21
N ILE A 52 -15.91 6.36 -6.74
CA ILE A 52 -14.59 6.92 -7.05
C ILE A 52 -14.70 8.00 -8.12
N ARG A 53 -15.46 7.75 -9.20
CA ARG A 53 -15.65 8.72 -10.27
C ARG A 53 -16.40 9.97 -9.78
N ASN A 54 -17.43 9.82 -8.98
CA ASN A 54 -18.17 10.92 -8.38
C ASN A 54 -17.29 11.75 -7.43
N ALA A 55 -16.51 11.09 -6.56
CA ALA A 55 -15.58 11.76 -5.66
C ALA A 55 -14.47 12.54 -6.41
N ALA A 56 -13.97 12.00 -7.50
CA ALA A 56 -12.98 12.64 -8.35
C ALA A 56 -13.59 13.82 -9.13
N HIS A 57 -14.76 13.63 -9.71
CA HIS A 57 -15.47 14.69 -10.46
C HIS A 57 -15.75 15.92 -9.59
N ALA A 58 -16.19 15.70 -8.34
CA ALA A 58 -16.42 16.79 -7.38
C ALA A 58 -15.15 17.63 -7.10
N ARG A 59 -13.96 17.15 -7.51
CA ARG A 59 -12.66 17.82 -7.34
C ARG A 59 -12.00 18.21 -8.67
N GLY A 60 -12.72 18.06 -9.78
CA GLY A 60 -12.18 18.36 -11.10
C GLY A 60 -11.09 17.39 -11.58
N ILE A 61 -10.98 16.20 -10.96
CA ILE A 61 -10.00 15.19 -11.33
C ILE A 61 -10.59 14.27 -12.40
N LYS A 62 -9.89 14.16 -13.54
CA LYS A 62 -10.29 13.24 -14.62
C LYS A 62 -9.81 11.83 -14.29
N THR A 63 -10.76 10.89 -14.22
CA THR A 63 -10.49 9.47 -13.89
C THR A 63 -10.27 8.58 -15.12
N SER A 64 -10.40 9.11 -16.33
CA SER A 64 -10.27 8.33 -17.57
C SER A 64 -8.90 7.66 -17.76
N SER A 65 -7.86 8.16 -17.09
CA SER A 65 -6.51 7.63 -17.15
C SER A 65 -6.16 6.69 -15.99
N PHE A 66 -7.09 6.47 -15.05
CA PHE A 66 -6.86 5.59 -13.92
C PHE A 66 -7.39 4.18 -14.19
N THR A 67 -6.66 3.19 -13.69
CA THR A 67 -7.17 1.84 -13.51
C THR A 67 -7.99 1.81 -12.24
N ILE A 68 -9.28 1.48 -12.34
CA ILE A 68 -10.17 1.30 -11.19
C ILE A 68 -10.53 -0.18 -11.12
N ILE A 69 -10.38 -0.80 -9.96
CA ILE A 69 -10.70 -2.21 -9.74
C ILE A 69 -11.62 -2.30 -8.52
N SER A 70 -12.77 -2.94 -8.71
CA SER A 70 -13.73 -3.18 -7.63
C SER A 70 -13.68 -4.63 -7.17
N PRO A 71 -13.66 -4.88 -5.85
CA PRO A 71 -13.84 -6.24 -5.32
C PRO A 71 -15.16 -6.90 -5.69
N ASP A 72 -16.16 -6.12 -6.16
CA ASP A 72 -17.49 -6.64 -6.46
C ASP A 72 -17.63 -7.20 -7.87
N ASN A 73 -16.78 -6.79 -8.80
CA ASN A 73 -16.82 -7.20 -10.20
C ASN A 73 -15.43 -7.51 -10.77
N TYR A 74 -14.54 -8.04 -9.94
CA TYR A 74 -13.19 -8.38 -10.35
C TYR A 74 -13.18 -9.69 -11.16
N ASP A 75 -12.71 -9.65 -12.40
CA ASP A 75 -12.75 -10.78 -13.34
C ASP A 75 -12.02 -12.03 -12.82
N LYS A 76 -10.97 -11.84 -12.01
CA LYS A 76 -10.15 -12.93 -11.45
C LYS A 76 -10.47 -13.18 -9.98
N TRP A 77 -11.74 -13.00 -9.60
CA TRP A 77 -12.15 -13.14 -8.20
C TRP A 77 -11.86 -14.55 -7.64
N ASP A 78 -12.26 -15.59 -8.36
CA ASP A 78 -12.07 -16.98 -7.91
C ASP A 78 -10.58 -17.33 -7.76
N GLU A 79 -9.74 -16.91 -8.72
CA GLU A 79 -8.28 -17.08 -8.64
C GLU A 79 -7.71 -16.38 -7.39
N MET A 80 -8.19 -15.18 -7.08
CA MET A 80 -7.74 -14.42 -5.91
C MET A 80 -8.19 -15.08 -4.60
N VAL A 81 -9.43 -15.57 -4.53
CA VAL A 81 -9.95 -16.28 -3.36
C VAL A 81 -9.15 -17.55 -3.11
N ASP A 82 -8.92 -18.37 -4.15
CA ASP A 82 -8.15 -19.60 -4.03
C ASP A 82 -6.69 -19.32 -3.61
N ALA A 83 -6.05 -18.31 -4.21
CA ALA A 83 -4.70 -17.88 -3.82
C ALA A 83 -4.64 -17.38 -2.36
N PHE A 84 -5.68 -16.68 -1.89
CA PHE A 84 -5.76 -16.24 -0.49
C PHE A 84 -5.89 -17.44 0.46
N VAL A 85 -6.77 -18.39 0.16
CA VAL A 85 -6.98 -19.61 0.99
C VAL A 85 -5.67 -20.40 1.08
N GLU A 86 -5.00 -20.63 -0.05
CA GLU A 86 -3.69 -21.29 -0.10
C GLU A 86 -2.66 -20.56 0.76
N ARG A 87 -2.59 -19.22 0.60
CA ARG A 87 -1.64 -18.39 1.35
C ARG A 87 -1.89 -18.41 2.85
N ARG A 88 -3.16 -18.54 3.26
CA ARG A 88 -3.57 -18.61 4.67
C ARG A 88 -3.32 -20.00 5.28
N ASN A 89 -3.04 -21.02 4.46
CA ASN A 89 -2.65 -22.37 4.89
C ASN A 89 -3.59 -22.94 5.98
N GLY A 90 -4.87 -23.12 5.65
CA GLY A 90 -5.91 -23.64 6.54
C GLY A 90 -6.44 -22.68 7.61
N LYS A 91 -5.99 -21.42 7.62
CA LYS A 91 -6.47 -20.39 8.58
C LYS A 91 -7.67 -19.58 8.06
N ALA A 92 -8.20 -19.90 6.91
CA ALA A 92 -9.40 -19.32 6.35
C ALA A 92 -10.07 -20.33 5.41
N SER A 93 -11.41 -20.49 5.53
CA SER A 93 -12.20 -21.20 4.54
C SER A 93 -12.44 -20.32 3.30
N LYS A 94 -12.99 -20.90 2.23
CA LYS A 94 -13.33 -20.16 1.01
C LYS A 94 -14.37 -19.06 1.30
N GLU A 95 -15.42 -19.38 2.05
CA GLU A 95 -16.46 -18.42 2.43
C GLU A 95 -15.91 -17.29 3.33
N GLN A 96 -14.94 -17.59 4.16
CA GLN A 96 -14.26 -16.57 4.96
C GLN A 96 -13.36 -15.68 4.08
N ALA A 97 -12.66 -16.29 3.11
CA ALA A 97 -11.83 -15.57 2.15
C ALA A 97 -12.66 -14.59 1.32
N GLU A 98 -13.80 -15.03 0.79
CA GLU A 98 -14.71 -14.17 0.03
C GLU A 98 -15.20 -12.95 0.83
N LYS A 99 -15.49 -13.12 2.12
CA LYS A 99 -15.87 -12.01 3.00
C LYS A 99 -14.70 -11.07 3.29
N ILE A 100 -13.53 -11.63 3.58
CA ILE A 100 -12.34 -10.85 3.94
C ILE A 100 -11.87 -10.02 2.74
N LEU A 101 -11.91 -10.58 1.53
CA LEU A 101 -11.45 -9.93 0.32
C LEU A 101 -12.38 -8.82 -0.20
N LYS A 102 -13.56 -8.64 0.40
CA LYS A 102 -14.39 -7.44 0.19
C LYS A 102 -13.80 -6.20 0.85
N ASP A 103 -12.93 -6.37 1.84
CA ASP A 103 -12.18 -5.26 2.43
C ASP A 103 -11.10 -4.78 1.44
N VAL A 104 -11.10 -3.48 1.17
CA VAL A 104 -10.22 -2.86 0.15
C VAL A 104 -8.73 -2.98 0.46
N ASN A 105 -8.35 -3.06 1.76
CA ASN A 105 -6.95 -3.25 2.15
C ASN A 105 -6.50 -4.70 1.91
N TYR A 106 -7.36 -5.68 2.23
CA TYR A 106 -7.09 -7.08 1.92
C TYR A 106 -7.03 -7.32 0.41
N PHE A 107 -7.98 -6.78 -0.32
CA PHE A 107 -8.02 -6.87 -1.78
C PHE A 107 -6.79 -6.24 -2.43
N GLY A 108 -6.45 -5.01 -2.05
CA GLY A 108 -5.27 -4.31 -2.55
C GLY A 108 -3.95 -5.03 -2.21
N THR A 109 -3.88 -5.65 -1.02
CA THR A 109 -2.72 -6.47 -0.64
C THR A 109 -2.63 -7.72 -1.51
N MET A 110 -3.76 -8.35 -1.86
CA MET A 110 -3.77 -9.49 -2.78
C MET A 110 -3.39 -9.10 -4.20
N LEU A 111 -3.81 -7.93 -4.70
CA LEU A 111 -3.33 -7.43 -6.01
C LEU A 111 -1.80 -7.32 -6.03
N THR A 112 -1.20 -6.86 -4.94
CA THR A 112 0.26 -6.78 -4.80
C THR A 112 0.88 -8.17 -4.68
N TYR A 113 0.31 -9.07 -3.88
CA TYR A 113 0.81 -10.44 -3.71
C TYR A 113 0.79 -11.25 -5.01
N MET A 114 -0.24 -11.07 -5.83
CA MET A 114 -0.40 -11.74 -7.12
C MET A 114 0.43 -11.08 -8.25
N GLY A 115 1.19 -10.04 -7.96
CA GLY A 115 2.05 -9.35 -8.94
C GLY A 115 1.29 -8.48 -9.96
N ILE A 116 0.04 -8.14 -9.68
CA ILE A 116 -0.77 -7.22 -10.51
C ILE A 116 -0.31 -5.79 -10.27
N ALA A 117 0.15 -5.51 -9.06
CA ALA A 117 0.75 -4.23 -8.67
C ALA A 117 2.10 -4.46 -7.97
N ASP A 118 2.96 -3.45 -8.00
CA ASP A 118 4.29 -3.45 -7.39
C ASP A 118 4.25 -3.10 -5.89
N GLY A 119 3.18 -2.44 -5.45
CA GLY A 119 3.00 -2.05 -4.05
C GLY A 119 1.64 -1.46 -3.77
N MET A 120 1.38 -1.18 -2.48
CA MET A 120 0.17 -0.55 -1.99
C MET A 120 0.51 0.56 -1.01
N VAL A 121 -0.23 1.67 -1.07
CA VAL A 121 -0.16 2.76 -0.09
C VAL A 121 -1.54 2.97 0.51
N SER A 122 -1.63 2.83 1.83
CA SER A 122 -2.86 2.96 2.60
C SER A 122 -2.59 3.64 3.96
N GLY A 123 -3.64 4.00 4.70
CA GLY A 123 -3.57 4.60 6.03
C GLY A 123 -3.97 6.07 6.09
N ALA A 124 -4.63 6.60 5.07
CA ALA A 124 -5.19 7.94 5.10
C ALA A 124 -6.46 8.02 5.98
N ILE A 125 -7.29 6.96 5.97
CA ILE A 125 -8.51 6.83 6.75
C ILE A 125 -8.57 5.56 7.61
N HIS A 126 -7.82 4.52 7.24
CA HIS A 126 -7.74 3.28 8.02
C HIS A 126 -6.73 3.39 9.17
N SER A 127 -6.97 2.63 10.22
CA SER A 127 -6.02 2.52 11.33
C SER A 127 -4.74 1.79 10.89
N THR A 128 -3.65 1.99 11.67
CA THR A 128 -2.40 1.23 11.46
C THR A 128 -2.65 -0.28 11.48
N GLY A 129 -3.52 -0.76 12.38
CA GLY A 129 -3.87 -2.17 12.48
C GLY A 129 -4.55 -2.71 11.23
N ASP A 130 -5.49 -1.97 10.67
CA ASP A 130 -6.24 -2.37 9.47
C ASP A 130 -5.37 -2.33 8.21
N THR A 131 -4.39 -1.45 8.17
CA THR A 131 -3.42 -1.37 7.06
C THR A 131 -2.35 -2.47 7.15
N VAL A 132 -1.79 -2.71 8.33
CA VAL A 132 -0.65 -3.62 8.50
C VAL A 132 -1.09 -5.10 8.58
N ARG A 133 -2.27 -5.38 9.13
CA ARG A 133 -2.78 -6.75 9.30
C ARG A 133 -2.84 -7.55 7.98
N PRO A 134 -3.38 -7.02 6.86
CA PRO A 134 -3.34 -7.71 5.56
C PRO A 134 -1.92 -8.04 5.12
N ALA A 135 -0.99 -7.10 5.24
CA ALA A 135 0.40 -7.30 4.88
C ALA A 135 1.06 -8.42 5.70
N LEU A 136 0.86 -8.45 7.03
CA LEU A 136 1.37 -9.51 7.89
C LEU A 136 0.76 -10.87 7.59
N GLN A 137 -0.49 -10.91 7.16
CA GLN A 137 -1.20 -12.16 6.88
C GLN A 137 -0.91 -12.73 5.48
N ILE A 138 -0.72 -11.87 4.49
CA ILE A 138 -0.58 -12.23 3.08
C ILE A 138 0.89 -12.18 2.64
N ILE A 139 1.53 -11.01 2.74
CA ILE A 139 2.93 -10.84 2.32
C ILE A 139 3.84 -11.62 3.26
N LYS A 140 3.64 -11.47 4.57
CA LYS A 140 4.44 -12.08 5.65
C LYS A 140 5.89 -11.56 5.65
N THR A 141 6.69 -12.10 6.54
CA THR A 141 8.13 -11.85 6.62
C THR A 141 8.91 -12.77 5.69
N LYS A 142 10.14 -12.39 5.36
CA LYS A 142 11.06 -13.29 4.67
C LYS A 142 11.38 -14.52 5.56
N PRO A 143 11.71 -15.68 4.96
CA PRO A 143 12.16 -16.83 5.72
C PRO A 143 13.30 -16.47 6.70
N GLY A 144 13.18 -16.95 7.94
CA GLY A 144 14.16 -16.66 8.99
C GLY A 144 13.96 -15.33 9.73
N ILE A 145 13.05 -14.45 9.27
CA ILE A 145 12.72 -13.19 9.94
C ILE A 145 11.46 -13.39 10.78
N SER A 146 11.58 -13.27 12.09
CA SER A 146 10.47 -13.51 13.02
C SER A 146 9.57 -12.31 13.26
N ARG A 147 10.06 -11.09 13.01
CA ARG A 147 9.33 -9.84 13.27
C ARG A 147 9.52 -8.84 12.14
N THR A 148 8.52 -7.97 11.96
CA THR A 148 8.61 -6.79 11.10
C THR A 148 9.05 -5.59 11.91
N SER A 149 9.83 -4.73 11.29
CA SER A 149 10.22 -3.43 11.83
C SER A 149 9.88 -2.34 10.80
N GLY A 150 9.43 -1.20 11.29
CA GLY A 150 9.15 -0.03 10.47
C GLY A 150 10.23 1.03 10.63
N ALA A 151 10.66 1.64 9.54
CA ALA A 151 11.56 2.78 9.57
C ALA A 151 10.99 3.93 8.75
N MET A 152 11.11 5.13 9.28
CA MET A 152 10.71 6.37 8.63
C MET A 152 11.91 7.28 8.44
N ILE A 153 12.09 7.80 7.23
CA ILE A 153 13.08 8.84 6.95
C ILE A 153 12.36 10.18 7.03
N MET A 154 12.69 10.94 8.08
CA MET A 154 12.18 12.29 8.28
C MET A 154 13.14 13.29 7.67
N VAL A 155 12.60 14.19 6.84
CA VAL A 155 13.39 15.24 6.18
C VAL A 155 12.94 16.60 6.70
N ARG A 156 13.86 17.37 7.27
CA ARG A 156 13.61 18.72 7.76
C ARG A 156 14.17 19.74 6.78
N GLY A 157 13.33 20.71 6.43
CA GLY A 157 13.68 21.70 5.41
C GLY A 157 13.76 21.07 4.02
N ARG A 158 14.30 21.78 3.05
CA ARG A 158 14.49 21.24 1.70
C ARG A 158 15.73 20.34 1.66
N ASP A 159 15.58 19.11 2.18
CA ASP A 159 16.62 18.06 2.15
C ASP A 159 17.89 18.35 2.97
N GLN A 160 17.85 19.30 3.92
CA GLN A 160 19.05 19.70 4.64
C GLN A 160 19.39 18.74 5.78
N GLU A 161 18.38 18.28 6.53
CA GLU A 161 18.57 17.36 7.65
C GLU A 161 17.73 16.10 7.44
N LYS A 162 18.34 14.95 7.64
CA LYS A 162 17.69 13.65 7.49
C LYS A 162 17.81 12.86 8.77
N TYR A 163 16.69 12.40 9.29
CA TYR A 163 16.61 11.57 10.50
C TYR A 163 15.98 10.24 10.15
N VAL A 164 16.48 9.17 10.73
CA VAL A 164 15.88 7.84 10.64
C VAL A 164 15.22 7.51 11.97
N PHE A 165 13.91 7.29 11.95
CA PHE A 165 13.14 6.82 13.09
C PHE A 165 12.77 5.38 12.84
N SER A 166 13.13 4.49 13.77
CA SER A 166 12.83 3.05 13.66
C SER A 166 11.91 2.61 14.78
N ASP A 167 11.01 1.71 14.42
CA ASP A 167 10.02 1.07 15.32
C ASP A 167 9.12 2.03 16.11
N CYS A 168 8.67 3.11 15.47
CA CYS A 168 7.79 4.08 16.10
C CYS A 168 6.32 3.67 16.11
N ALA A 169 5.90 2.60 15.40
CA ALA A 169 4.50 2.27 15.23
C ALA A 169 4.14 0.78 15.26
N ILE A 170 5.09 -0.14 15.05
CA ILE A 170 4.80 -1.56 14.90
C ILE A 170 5.09 -2.35 16.17
N ASN A 171 6.23 -2.13 16.80
CA ASN A 171 6.62 -2.84 18.01
C ASN A 171 6.55 -1.91 19.23
N VAL A 172 5.75 -2.29 20.24
CA VAL A 172 5.62 -1.55 21.50
C VAL A 172 6.93 -1.60 22.31
N ASN A 173 7.60 -2.76 22.29
CA ASN A 173 8.91 -2.95 22.90
C ASN A 173 9.86 -3.48 21.81
N PRO A 174 10.67 -2.62 21.18
CA PRO A 174 11.72 -3.09 20.29
C PRO A 174 12.69 -3.96 21.11
N CYS A 175 12.84 -5.21 20.68
CA CYS A 175 13.73 -6.17 21.29
C CYS A 175 15.18 -5.76 21.01
N LEU A 176 16.14 -6.18 21.85
CA LEU A 176 17.58 -5.96 21.66
C LEU A 176 18.13 -6.34 20.27
N LEU A 177 17.41 -7.21 19.54
CA LEU A 177 17.69 -7.53 18.13
C LEU A 177 17.51 -6.33 17.17
N TYR A 178 16.83 -5.30 17.60
CA TYR A 178 16.55 -4.09 16.79
C TYR A 178 17.28 -2.85 17.29
N THR A 179 17.84 -2.90 18.48
CA THR A 179 18.76 -1.89 18.95
C THR A 179 20.13 -2.20 18.37
N SER A 180 20.39 -1.73 17.15
CA SER A 180 21.77 -1.52 16.74
C SER A 180 22.45 -0.70 17.81
N PRO A 181 23.67 -1.06 18.24
CA PRO A 181 24.45 -0.18 19.10
C PRO A 181 24.46 1.20 18.44
N SER A 182 24.14 2.22 19.25
CA SER A 182 24.23 3.58 18.79
C SER A 182 25.63 3.84 18.26
N PRO A 183 25.82 4.55 17.15
CA PRO A 183 27.16 4.95 16.71
C PRO A 183 27.94 5.78 17.74
N ARG A 184 27.34 6.04 18.91
CA ARG A 184 27.94 6.78 20.04
C ARG A 184 28.39 5.88 21.19
N ASP A 185 28.07 4.60 21.13
CA ASP A 185 28.52 3.57 22.05
C ASP A 185 29.73 2.83 21.40
#